data_4ef980ea403e1b316be95eaa46e93090
#
_entry.id   4ef980ea403e1b316be95eaa46e93090
#
_cell.length_a   1.000
_cell.length_b   1.000
_cell.length_c   1.000
_cell.angle_alpha   90.00
_cell.angle_beta   90.00
_cell.angle_gamma   90.00
#
_symmetry.space_group_name_H-M   'P 1'
#
loop_
_entity.id
_entity.type
_entity.pdbx_description
1 polymer ?
#
loop_
_entity_poly.entity_id
_entity_poly.type
_entity_poly.pdbx_seq_one_letter_code
_entity_poly.pdbx_strand_id
1 'polypeptide(L)'
;TVLGLSVVLLTLRLAFGHSARLPKFIGGRKLSPAFREKILGGSVKFLRFVEKLIKPRQTRWLAAPWAVSANALLMTYLGCLLALPFPPLPPFTNSLPAYSLILVAVSTMEEDGVMIWAGYAATIATTIYLFFVAEGLQFIFVKAYHWFQHF
;
A
#
# COMPACT_ATOMS: atom_id res chain seq x y z
N THR A 1 7.83 6.99 4.20
CA THR A 1 9.06 6.55 3.53
C THR A 1 9.60 5.25 4.14
N VAL A 2 9.85 5.15 5.46
CA VAL A 2 10.31 3.90 6.11
C VAL A 2 9.24 2.79 6.01
N LEU A 3 7.97 3.13 6.19
CA LEU A 3 6.85 2.21 6.03
C LEU A 3 6.75 1.67 4.59
N GLY A 4 6.86 2.54 3.59
CA GLY A 4 6.84 2.12 2.19
C GLY A 4 7.98 1.16 1.85
N LEU A 5 9.21 1.45 2.30
CA LEU A 5 10.35 0.57 2.11
C LEU A 5 10.16 -0.79 2.79
N SER A 6 9.58 -0.81 4.00
CA SER A 6 9.27 -2.05 4.72
C SER A 6 8.25 -2.90 3.98
N VAL A 7 7.21 -2.27 3.42
CA VAL A 7 6.19 -2.95 2.60
C VAL A 7 6.83 -3.53 1.34
N VAL A 8 7.64 -2.75 0.62
CA VAL A 8 8.35 -3.21 -0.59
C VAL A 8 9.20 -4.45 -0.29
N LEU A 9 10.00 -4.42 0.78
CA LEU A 9 10.85 -5.56 1.16
C LEU A 9 10.05 -6.82 1.52
N LEU A 10 8.93 -6.65 2.22
CA LEU A 10 8.05 -7.75 2.60
C LEU A 10 7.34 -8.36 1.39
N THR A 11 6.79 -7.53 0.52
CA THR A 11 6.04 -7.99 -0.65
C THR A 11 6.93 -8.59 -1.72
N LEU A 12 8.16 -8.07 -1.92
CA LEU A 12 9.15 -8.70 -2.77
C LEU A 12 9.53 -10.10 -2.26
N ARG A 13 9.73 -10.26 -0.96
CA ARG A 13 9.99 -11.59 -0.37
C ARG A 13 8.84 -12.57 -0.59
N LEU A 14 7.60 -12.11 -0.45
CA LEU A 14 6.42 -12.93 -0.73
C LEU A 14 6.34 -13.30 -2.22
N ALA A 15 6.61 -12.36 -3.12
CA ALA A 15 6.60 -12.59 -4.56
C ALA A 15 7.63 -13.67 -5.01
N PHE A 16 8.79 -13.73 -4.35
CA PHE A 16 9.84 -14.69 -4.62
C PHE A 16 9.73 -15.99 -3.79
N GLY A 17 8.60 -16.24 -3.14
CA GLY A 17 8.33 -17.49 -2.41
C GLY A 17 9.15 -17.68 -1.14
N HIS A 18 9.82 -16.65 -0.64
CA HIS A 18 10.57 -16.71 0.62
C HIS A 18 9.65 -16.40 1.81
N SER A 19 9.64 -17.28 2.81
CA SER A 19 8.90 -17.03 4.04
C SER A 19 9.32 -15.69 4.65
N ALA A 20 8.36 -14.80 4.88
CA ALA A 20 8.60 -13.47 5.44
C ALA A 20 9.00 -13.59 6.92
N ARG A 21 10.30 -13.76 7.20
CA ARG A 21 10.83 -13.58 8.55
C ARG A 21 10.97 -12.07 8.81
N LEU A 22 10.23 -11.58 9.78
CA LEU A 22 10.37 -10.19 10.24
C LEU A 22 11.82 -9.90 10.63
N PRO A 23 12.39 -8.76 10.21
CA PRO A 23 13.72 -8.36 10.63
C PRO A 23 13.80 -8.32 12.18
N LYS A 24 14.86 -8.83 12.75
CA LYS A 24 15.09 -8.89 14.21
C LYS A 24 14.96 -7.53 14.90
N PHE A 25 15.15 -6.45 14.16
CA PHE A 25 14.99 -5.07 14.63
C PHE A 25 13.55 -4.72 15.04
N ILE A 26 12.53 -5.31 14.39
CA ILE A 26 11.12 -5.08 14.71
C ILE A 26 10.63 -6.04 15.79
N GLY A 27 11.15 -7.28 15.80
CA GLY A 27 10.76 -8.31 16.78
C GLY A 27 11.38 -8.15 18.17
N GLY A 28 12.41 -7.32 18.34
CA GLY A 28 13.15 -7.19 19.59
C GLY A 28 12.66 -6.09 20.56
N ARG A 29 11.75 -5.21 20.15
CA ARG A 29 11.22 -4.17 21.03
C ARG A 29 10.11 -4.72 21.92
N LYS A 30 10.34 -4.77 23.23
CA LYS A 30 9.31 -5.05 24.23
C LYS A 30 8.28 -3.90 24.22
N LEU A 31 7.15 -4.11 23.56
CA LEU A 31 6.05 -3.14 23.59
C LEU A 31 5.42 -3.13 24.99
N SER A 32 5.12 -1.93 25.51
CA SER A 32 4.40 -1.77 26.78
C SER A 32 3.08 -2.54 26.77
N PRO A 33 2.71 -3.22 27.87
CA PRO A 33 1.46 -4.01 27.93
C PRO A 33 0.22 -3.22 27.55
N ALA A 34 0.09 -1.98 28.00
CA ALA A 34 -1.01 -1.07 27.66
C ALA A 34 -1.09 -0.73 26.17
N PHE A 35 0.07 -0.61 25.50
CA PHE A 35 0.13 -0.35 24.06
C PHE A 35 -0.24 -1.59 23.25
N ARG A 36 0.12 -2.79 23.74
CA ARG A 36 -0.29 -4.07 23.13
C ARG A 36 -1.80 -4.26 23.19
N GLU A 37 -2.43 -4.02 24.35
CA GLU A 37 -3.89 -4.14 24.49
C GLU A 37 -4.64 -3.16 23.59
N LYS A 38 -4.17 -1.91 23.49
CA LYS A 38 -4.80 -0.89 22.64
C LYS A 38 -4.69 -1.25 21.15
N ILE A 39 -3.52 -1.74 20.72
CA ILE A 39 -3.33 -2.21 19.33
C ILE A 39 -4.16 -3.46 19.07
N LEU A 40 -4.10 -4.45 19.95
CA LEU A 40 -4.87 -5.70 19.79
C LEU A 40 -6.37 -5.43 19.78
N GLY A 41 -6.88 -4.60 20.68
CA GLY A 41 -8.29 -4.23 20.71
C GLY A 41 -8.73 -3.48 19.45
N GLY A 42 -7.93 -2.53 18.97
CA GLY A 42 -8.16 -1.81 17.71
C GLY A 42 -8.11 -2.72 16.50
N SER A 43 -7.11 -3.59 16.43
CA SER A 43 -6.94 -4.56 15.34
C SER A 43 -8.07 -5.58 15.28
N VAL A 44 -8.49 -6.11 16.42
CA VAL A 44 -9.64 -7.05 16.49
C VAL A 44 -10.94 -6.38 16.07
N LYS A 45 -11.18 -5.13 16.48
CA LYS A 45 -12.36 -4.36 16.06
C LYS A 45 -12.36 -4.09 14.56
N PHE A 46 -11.19 -3.74 14.01
CA PHE A 46 -10.98 -3.54 12.58
C PHE A 46 -11.17 -4.85 11.80
N LEU A 47 -10.58 -5.96 12.26
CA LEU A 47 -10.74 -7.28 11.65
C LEU A 47 -12.20 -7.74 11.62
N ARG A 48 -12.95 -7.57 12.73
CA ARG A 48 -14.39 -7.88 12.76
C ARG A 48 -15.20 -7.02 11.80
N PHE A 49 -14.83 -5.76 11.61
CA PHE A 49 -15.47 -4.88 10.64
C PHE A 49 -15.19 -5.36 9.21
N VAL A 50 -13.94 -5.72 8.94
CA VAL A 50 -13.48 -6.25 7.66
C VAL A 50 -14.16 -7.59 7.35
N GLU A 51 -14.17 -8.53 8.30
CA GLU A 51 -14.83 -9.84 8.21
C GLU A 51 -16.34 -9.72 7.90
N LYS A 52 -17.00 -8.71 8.43
CA LYS A 52 -18.41 -8.45 8.13
C LYS A 52 -18.66 -7.92 6.72
N LEU A 53 -17.70 -7.20 6.17
CA LEU A 53 -17.77 -6.57 4.85
C LEU A 53 -17.32 -7.50 3.73
N ILE A 54 -16.35 -8.37 4.02
CA ILE A 54 -15.68 -9.23 3.06
C ILE A 54 -16.18 -10.66 3.25
N LYS A 55 -16.60 -11.26 2.13
CA LYS A 55 -17.00 -12.67 2.09
C LYS A 55 -16.12 -13.38 1.08
N PRO A 56 -15.62 -14.60 1.35
CA PRO A 56 -14.85 -15.37 0.39
C PRO A 56 -15.71 -15.64 -0.86
N ARG A 57 -15.40 -14.92 -1.95
CA ARG A 57 -16.10 -15.04 -3.23
C ARG A 57 -15.07 -15.24 -4.32
N GLN A 58 -15.33 -16.22 -5.21
CA GLN A 58 -14.46 -16.49 -6.38
C GLN A 58 -12.99 -16.78 -6.03
N THR A 59 -12.76 -17.57 -4.99
CA THR A 59 -11.42 -17.86 -4.41
C THR A 59 -10.46 -18.58 -5.37
N ARG A 60 -10.98 -19.38 -6.31
CA ARG A 60 -10.18 -20.29 -7.13
C ARG A 60 -9.09 -19.61 -7.96
N TRP A 61 -9.35 -18.45 -8.54
CA TRP A 61 -8.36 -17.77 -9.37
C TRP A 61 -7.34 -16.97 -8.55
N LEU A 62 -7.77 -16.46 -7.37
CA LEU A 62 -6.89 -15.75 -6.43
C LEU A 62 -5.85 -16.67 -5.80
N ALA A 63 -6.17 -17.95 -5.57
CA ALA A 63 -5.25 -18.96 -5.07
C ALA A 63 -4.26 -19.45 -6.14
N ALA A 64 -4.44 -19.09 -7.41
CA ALA A 64 -3.51 -19.47 -8.46
C ALA A 64 -2.13 -18.81 -8.26
N PRO A 65 -1.01 -19.53 -8.47
CA PRO A 65 0.35 -19.00 -8.22
C PRO A 65 0.65 -17.71 -8.97
N TRP A 66 0.15 -17.58 -10.20
CA TRP A 66 0.29 -16.36 -11.00
C TRP A 66 -0.44 -15.15 -10.39
N ALA A 67 -1.65 -15.37 -9.83
CA ALA A 67 -2.44 -14.32 -9.20
C ALA A 67 -1.79 -13.83 -7.90
N VAL A 68 -1.26 -14.76 -7.09
CA VAL A 68 -0.50 -14.44 -5.87
C VAL A 68 0.73 -13.60 -6.20
N SER A 69 1.50 -13.99 -7.22
CA SER A 69 2.67 -13.24 -7.65
C SER A 69 2.31 -11.88 -8.23
N ALA A 70 1.25 -11.78 -9.03
CA ALA A 70 0.77 -10.52 -9.58
C ALA A 70 0.31 -9.54 -8.48
N ASN A 71 -0.43 -10.03 -7.49
CA ASN A 71 -0.88 -9.21 -6.35
C ASN A 71 0.31 -8.77 -5.48
N ALA A 72 1.30 -9.64 -5.25
CA ALA A 72 2.52 -9.28 -4.54
C ALA A 72 3.32 -8.20 -5.28
N LEU A 73 3.44 -8.28 -6.60
CA LEU A 73 4.07 -7.25 -7.43
C LEU A 73 3.29 -5.93 -7.39
N LEU A 74 1.96 -5.99 -7.43
CA LEU A 74 1.10 -4.82 -7.31
C LEU A 74 1.26 -4.13 -5.95
N MET A 75 1.30 -4.90 -4.85
CA MET A 75 1.59 -4.39 -3.51
C MET A 75 2.99 -3.76 -3.44
N THR A 76 3.98 -4.38 -4.09
CA THR A 76 5.33 -3.82 -4.19
C THR A 76 5.33 -2.48 -4.92
N TYR A 77 4.62 -2.38 -6.04
CA TYR A 77 4.45 -1.15 -6.79
C TYR A 77 3.81 -0.04 -5.93
N LEU A 78 2.70 -0.35 -5.24
CA LEU A 78 2.04 0.60 -4.33
C LEU A 78 2.94 1.01 -3.16
N GLY A 79 3.73 0.08 -2.63
CA GLY A 79 4.75 0.35 -1.61
C GLY A 79 5.85 1.28 -2.12
N CYS A 80 6.29 1.12 -3.38
CA CYS A 80 7.23 2.04 -4.02
C CYS A 80 6.63 3.44 -4.15
N LEU A 81 5.37 3.56 -4.58
CA LEU A 81 4.68 4.85 -4.64
C LEU A 81 4.60 5.52 -3.26
N LEU A 82 4.32 4.75 -2.21
CA LEU A 82 4.26 5.24 -0.84
C LEU A 82 5.65 5.63 -0.29
N ALA A 83 6.72 5.04 -0.81
CA ALA A 83 8.10 5.35 -0.42
C ALA A 83 8.61 6.64 -1.07
N LEU A 84 8.02 7.07 -2.18
CA LEU A 84 8.42 8.30 -2.86
C LEU A 84 8.23 9.52 -1.94
N PRO A 85 9.24 10.39 -1.82
CA PRO A 85 9.17 11.59 -1.01
C PRO A 85 8.36 12.69 -1.72
N PHE A 86 7.08 12.46 -1.93
CA PHE A 86 6.21 13.51 -2.46
C PHE A 86 6.03 14.63 -1.43
N PRO A 87 6.02 15.90 -1.83
CA PRO A 87 5.67 16.99 -0.94
C PRO A 87 4.25 16.80 -0.41
N PRO A 88 3.94 17.30 0.82
CA PRO A 88 2.61 17.15 1.42
C PRO A 88 1.50 17.89 0.67
N LEU A 89 1.83 18.70 -0.28
CA LEU A 89 0.94 19.37 -1.24
C LEU A 89 1.25 18.85 -2.66
N PRO A 90 0.27 18.30 -3.40
CA PRO A 90 -1.18 18.25 -3.16
C PRO A 90 -1.61 17.19 -2.13
N PRO A 91 -2.84 17.33 -1.54
CA PRO A 91 -3.35 16.38 -0.57
C PRO A 91 -3.54 14.98 -1.19
N PHE A 92 -3.56 13.95 -0.37
CA PHE A 92 -3.81 12.55 -0.76
C PHE A 92 -2.68 11.82 -1.50
N THR A 93 -1.54 12.42 -1.78
CA THR A 93 -0.41 11.76 -2.47
C THR A 93 0.06 10.48 -1.78
N ASN A 94 0.05 10.45 -0.45
CA ASN A 94 0.40 9.28 0.36
C ASN A 94 -0.82 8.44 0.76
N SER A 95 -1.98 9.07 0.91
CA SER A 95 -3.19 8.37 1.40
C SER A 95 -3.78 7.46 0.34
N LEU A 96 -3.81 7.86 -0.92
CA LEU A 96 -4.37 7.06 -2.01
C LEU A 96 -3.60 5.75 -2.23
N PRO A 97 -2.25 5.74 -2.35
CA PRO A 97 -1.51 4.49 -2.44
C PRO A 97 -1.69 3.61 -1.22
N ALA A 98 -1.78 4.21 0.00
CA ALA A 98 -2.00 3.46 1.23
C ALA A 98 -3.37 2.77 1.25
N TYR A 99 -4.45 3.46 0.85
CA TYR A 99 -5.78 2.87 0.77
C TYR A 99 -5.85 1.76 -0.29
N SER A 100 -5.26 1.97 -1.46
CA SER A 100 -5.19 0.96 -2.51
C SER A 100 -4.43 -0.28 -2.04
N LEU A 101 -3.30 -0.08 -1.32
CA LEU A 101 -2.51 -1.15 -0.74
C LEU A 101 -3.31 -1.96 0.29
N ILE A 102 -4.03 -1.28 1.19
CA ILE A 102 -4.87 -1.95 2.20
C ILE A 102 -5.98 -2.76 1.53
N LEU A 103 -6.66 -2.20 0.52
CA LEU A 103 -7.71 -2.89 -0.21
C LEU A 103 -7.19 -4.17 -0.88
N VAL A 104 -6.07 -4.09 -1.60
CA VAL A 104 -5.46 -5.26 -2.26
C VAL A 104 -4.98 -6.29 -1.23
N ALA A 105 -4.32 -5.85 -0.15
CA ALA A 105 -3.81 -6.73 0.89
C ALA A 105 -4.94 -7.50 1.59
N VAL A 106 -5.98 -6.78 2.03
CA VAL A 106 -7.13 -7.38 2.73
C VAL A 106 -7.90 -8.31 1.81
N SER A 107 -8.15 -7.91 0.55
CA SER A 107 -8.84 -8.77 -0.43
C SER A 107 -8.07 -10.05 -0.73
N THR A 108 -6.74 -9.98 -0.76
CA THR A 108 -5.88 -11.16 -0.96
C THR A 108 -5.88 -12.07 0.26
N MET A 109 -5.89 -11.51 1.47
CA MET A 109 -5.92 -12.29 2.72
C MET A 109 -7.24 -13.02 2.93
N GLU A 110 -8.36 -12.38 2.58
CA GLU A 110 -9.71 -12.91 2.75
C GLU A 110 -10.21 -13.68 1.51
N GLU A 111 -9.35 -13.81 0.50
CA GLU A 111 -9.67 -14.48 -0.77
C GLU A 111 -10.97 -13.94 -1.43
N ASP A 112 -11.24 -12.62 -1.28
CA ASP A 112 -12.44 -11.98 -1.85
C ASP A 112 -12.17 -11.49 -3.29
N GLY A 113 -12.59 -12.30 -4.26
CA GLY A 113 -12.45 -12.00 -5.68
C GLY A 113 -13.25 -10.79 -6.18
N VAL A 114 -14.24 -10.32 -5.43
CA VAL A 114 -14.99 -9.11 -5.80
C VAL A 114 -14.28 -7.87 -5.26
N MET A 115 -13.81 -7.92 -4.02
CA MET A 115 -13.16 -6.78 -3.38
C MET A 115 -11.79 -6.47 -3.98
N ILE A 116 -11.10 -7.49 -4.52
CA ILE A 116 -9.82 -7.27 -5.19
C ILE A 116 -9.96 -6.40 -6.45
N TRP A 117 -11.09 -6.48 -7.16
CA TRP A 117 -11.37 -5.59 -8.29
C TRP A 117 -11.49 -4.13 -7.85
N ALA A 118 -12.07 -3.87 -6.67
CA ALA A 118 -12.08 -2.54 -6.08
C ALA A 118 -10.65 -2.06 -5.75
N GLY A 119 -9.79 -2.95 -5.27
CA GLY A 119 -8.37 -2.69 -5.06
C GLY A 119 -7.63 -2.34 -6.36
N TYR A 120 -7.90 -3.06 -7.45
CA TYR A 120 -7.32 -2.76 -8.76
C TYR A 120 -7.81 -1.41 -9.31
N ALA A 121 -9.12 -1.14 -9.21
CA ALA A 121 -9.67 0.15 -9.61
C ALA A 121 -9.07 1.31 -8.81
N ALA A 122 -8.92 1.15 -7.50
CA ALA A 122 -8.27 2.12 -6.63
C ALA A 122 -6.80 2.33 -7.01
N THR A 123 -6.08 1.27 -7.39
CA THR A 123 -4.69 1.35 -7.84
C THR A 123 -4.57 2.13 -9.15
N ILE A 124 -5.45 1.88 -10.11
CA ILE A 124 -5.49 2.61 -11.39
C ILE A 124 -5.77 4.09 -11.12
N ALA A 125 -6.80 4.40 -10.32
CA ALA A 125 -7.14 5.78 -9.96
C ALA A 125 -5.98 6.50 -9.26
N THR A 126 -5.29 5.81 -8.34
CA THR A 126 -4.10 6.32 -7.65
C THR A 126 -2.97 6.63 -8.63
N THR A 127 -2.70 5.73 -9.57
CA THR A 127 -1.64 5.89 -10.58
C THR A 127 -1.94 7.09 -11.48
N ILE A 128 -3.18 7.22 -11.95
CA ILE A 128 -3.62 8.35 -12.78
C ILE A 128 -3.48 9.67 -12.00
N TYR A 129 -3.96 9.69 -10.75
CA TYR A 129 -3.83 10.88 -9.89
C TYR A 129 -2.38 11.31 -9.70
N LEU A 130 -1.49 10.37 -9.36
CA LEU A 130 -0.07 10.68 -9.14
C LEU A 130 0.63 11.12 -10.42
N PHE A 131 0.23 10.61 -11.57
CA PHE A 131 0.75 11.06 -12.86
C PHE A 131 0.42 12.54 -13.11
N PHE A 132 -0.83 12.95 -12.92
CA PHE A 132 -1.22 14.36 -13.05
C PHE A 132 -0.53 15.27 -12.01
N VAL A 133 -0.33 14.77 -10.80
CA VAL A 133 0.41 15.49 -9.75
C VAL A 133 1.88 15.69 -10.19
N ALA A 134 2.52 14.65 -10.72
CA ALA A 134 3.89 14.73 -11.18
C ALA A 134 4.06 15.73 -12.34
N GLU A 135 3.16 15.72 -13.32
CA GLU A 135 3.15 16.71 -14.41
C GLU A 135 2.94 18.13 -13.91
N GLY A 136 1.98 18.33 -13.00
CA GLY A 136 1.72 19.63 -12.38
C GLY A 136 2.94 20.18 -11.64
N LEU A 137 3.63 19.33 -10.88
CA LEU A 137 4.85 19.71 -10.18
C LEU A 137 5.98 20.08 -11.16
N GLN A 138 6.18 19.31 -12.24
CA GLN A 138 7.17 19.64 -13.27
C GLN A 138 6.90 21.01 -13.89
N PHE A 139 5.64 21.29 -14.23
CA PHE A 139 5.24 22.59 -14.79
C PHE A 139 5.58 23.76 -13.85
N ILE A 140 5.29 23.58 -12.55
CA ILE A 140 5.60 24.61 -11.53
C ILE A 140 7.10 24.82 -11.40
N PHE A 141 7.89 23.74 -11.36
CA PHE A 141 9.35 23.83 -11.24
C PHE A 141 9.99 24.49 -12.46
N VAL A 142 9.57 24.14 -13.66
CA VAL A 142 10.07 24.74 -14.90
C VAL A 142 9.75 26.24 -14.94
N LYS A 143 8.52 26.61 -14.57
CA LYS A 143 8.10 28.03 -14.55
C LYS A 143 8.86 28.83 -13.49
N ALA A 144 9.08 28.25 -12.30
CA ALA A 144 9.87 28.88 -11.25
C ALA A 144 11.33 29.06 -11.69
N TYR A 145 11.93 28.05 -12.34
CA TYR A 145 13.28 28.10 -12.84
C TYR A 145 13.46 29.21 -13.89
N HIS A 146 12.55 29.34 -14.85
CA HIS A 146 12.58 30.41 -15.85
C HIS A 146 12.41 31.80 -15.20
N TRP A 147 11.58 31.92 -14.17
CA TRP A 147 11.40 33.17 -13.46
C TRP A 147 12.70 33.61 -12.77
N PHE A 148 13.43 32.67 -12.15
CA PHE A 148 14.75 32.95 -11.53
C PHE A 148 15.85 33.32 -12.52
N GLN A 149 15.76 32.90 -13.78
CA GLN A 149 16.77 33.25 -14.80
C GLN A 149 16.57 34.66 -15.38
N HIS A 150 15.41 35.26 -15.17
CA HIS A 150 15.11 36.64 -15.65
C HIS A 150 15.35 37.72 -14.61
N PHE A 151 15.86 37.36 -13.42
CA PHE A 151 16.36 38.27 -12.39
C PHE A 151 17.88 38.25 -12.35
#